data_eee6ca6eba874af8c2c59826a8ae2852
#
_entry.id   eee6ca6eba874af8c2c59826a8ae2852
#
_cell.length_a   1.000
_cell.length_b   1.000
_cell.length_c   1.000
_cell.angle_alpha   90.00
_cell.angle_beta   90.00
_cell.angle_gamma   90.00
#
_symmetry.space_group_name_H-M   'P 1'
#
loop_
_entity.id
_entity.type
_entity.pdbx_description
1 polymer ?
#
loop_
_entity_poly.entity_id
_entity_poly.type
_entity_poly.pdbx_seq_one_letter_code
_entity_poly.pdbx_strand_id
1 'polypeptide(L)'
;MADERGMTARRVIPLVAALLALASCTTTPVTAPPESRWGRPAVVADGLAAPWSIAFHEGTPLISERDTARIVELSPTGDAREIGTIAGVEGTGEGGLLGIAVRGEHLYAYFTAGEENRIERYELTGGAGALRLGPPRVILGGIPAAGNHNGGRIAFGPDGMLYATTGDAQVRNSAQDLGSLAGKILRMTPDGGVPPDNPFPGSLVLSYGHRNAQGIAWSASGTMYATEFGQNTWDELNIIEPGGNYGWPEVEGIAHRDEFVDPVQQWSPADASPSGMTIAGDTAYVANLRGERIREIPLAAPATSVEHYTGEFGRLRDVVLAPDGKLWILTNNTDSRGDPRPGDDHLLSTDPA
;
A
#
# COMPACT_ATOMS: atom_id res chain seq x y z
N MET A 1 73.17 -3.99 77.30
CA MET A 1 74.44 -4.03 76.58
C MET A 1 74.20 -4.72 75.29
N ALA A 2 74.04 -4.02 74.24
CA ALA A 2 74.84 -3.81 73.05
C ALA A 2 75.04 -5.10 72.28
N ASP A 3 74.61 -5.20 71.05
CA ASP A 3 75.37 -4.70 69.92
C ASP A 3 74.45 -4.73 68.65
N GLU A 4 74.39 -3.64 67.92
CA GLU A 4 73.80 -3.51 66.63
C GLU A 4 74.85 -3.87 65.57
N ARG A 5 74.45 -4.72 64.65
CA ARG A 5 75.17 -4.73 63.33
C ARG A 5 74.12 -4.76 62.21
N GLY A 6 74.06 -3.62 61.54
CA GLY A 6 73.23 -3.43 60.37
C GLY A 6 73.67 -4.28 59.18
N MET A 7 72.69 -4.74 58.46
CA MET A 7 72.83 -5.40 57.18
C MET A 7 72.04 -4.65 56.13
N THR A 8 72.70 -3.94 55.25
CA THR A 8 72.11 -3.20 54.11
C THR A 8 71.53 -4.16 53.07
N ALA A 9 70.20 -4.20 52.95
CA ALA A 9 69.52 -4.94 51.91
C ALA A 9 69.50 -4.13 50.61
N ARG A 10 70.15 -4.64 49.59
CA ARG A 10 70.05 -4.13 48.18
C ARG A 10 68.64 -4.44 47.66
N ARG A 11 67.87 -3.40 47.35
CA ARG A 11 66.62 -3.53 46.64
C ARG A 11 66.93 -3.79 45.16
N VAL A 12 66.51 -4.94 44.63
CA VAL A 12 66.43 -5.27 43.23
C VAL A 12 65.05 -4.80 42.74
N ILE A 13 65.04 -3.88 41.78
CA ILE A 13 63.78 -3.41 41.12
C ILE A 13 63.58 -4.31 39.90
N PRO A 14 62.50 -5.04 39.78
CA PRO A 14 62.20 -5.76 38.54
C PRO A 14 61.69 -4.77 37.51
N LEU A 15 62.31 -4.77 36.35
CA LEU A 15 61.93 -4.06 35.15
C LEU A 15 60.68 -4.79 34.56
N VAL A 16 59.47 -4.21 34.72
CA VAL A 16 58.27 -4.70 34.08
C VAL A 16 58.27 -4.14 32.64
N ALA A 17 58.51 -4.99 31.67
CA ALA A 17 58.34 -4.70 30.27
C ALA A 17 56.84 -4.71 29.95
N ALA A 18 56.24 -3.54 29.74
CA ALA A 18 54.89 -3.40 29.25
C ALA A 18 54.85 -3.69 27.75
N LEU A 19 54.33 -4.84 27.34
CA LEU A 19 53.95 -5.12 25.96
C LEU A 19 52.69 -4.29 25.62
N LEU A 20 52.84 -3.24 24.83
CA LEU A 20 51.70 -2.56 24.14
C LEU A 20 51.21 -3.48 23.02
N ALA A 21 50.10 -4.15 23.26
CA ALA A 21 49.34 -4.79 22.19
C ALA A 21 48.61 -3.72 21.38
N LEU A 22 49.08 -3.44 20.17
CA LEU A 22 48.39 -2.66 19.17
C LEU A 22 47.18 -3.46 18.68
N ALA A 23 45.98 -3.17 19.22
CA ALA A 23 44.74 -3.66 18.66
C ALA A 23 44.49 -2.95 17.32
N SER A 24 44.79 -3.62 16.22
CA SER A 24 44.35 -3.22 14.87
C SER A 24 42.83 -3.36 14.82
N CYS A 25 42.13 -2.25 14.93
CA CYS A 25 40.73 -2.19 14.55
C CYS A 25 40.64 -2.43 13.04
N THR A 26 40.39 -3.66 12.62
CA THR A 26 39.95 -3.95 11.27
C THR A 26 38.53 -3.41 11.14
N THR A 27 38.38 -2.21 10.58
CA THR A 27 37.09 -1.74 10.09
C THR A 27 36.69 -2.65 8.94
N THR A 28 35.75 -3.54 9.17
CA THR A 28 35.01 -4.22 8.09
C THR A 28 34.41 -3.13 7.20
N PRO A 29 34.73 -3.16 5.87
CA PRO A 29 34.05 -2.23 4.97
C PRO A 29 32.54 -2.45 5.11
N VAL A 30 31.82 -1.41 5.50
CA VAL A 30 30.36 -1.37 5.34
C VAL A 30 30.15 -1.46 3.83
N THR A 31 29.73 -2.63 3.35
CA THR A 31 29.27 -2.78 1.98
C THR A 31 28.11 -1.80 1.82
N ALA A 32 28.28 -0.83 0.91
CA ALA A 32 27.18 0.01 0.49
C ALA A 32 26.00 -0.91 0.11
N PRO A 33 24.75 -0.56 0.46
CA PRO A 33 23.60 -1.31 0.01
C PRO A 33 23.71 -1.49 -1.50
N PRO A 34 23.32 -2.66 -2.05
CA PRO A 34 23.37 -2.87 -3.49
C PRO A 34 22.63 -1.71 -4.16
N GLU A 35 23.29 -1.05 -5.11
CA GLU A 35 22.65 -0.01 -5.91
C GLU A 35 21.37 -0.60 -6.48
N SER A 36 20.25 0.14 -6.34
CA SER A 36 18.97 -0.23 -6.92
C SER A 36 19.19 -0.61 -8.39
N ARG A 37 18.70 -1.77 -8.81
CA ARG A 37 18.73 -2.18 -10.22
C ARG A 37 17.84 -1.30 -11.08
N TRP A 38 16.98 -0.53 -10.43
CA TRP A 38 16.05 0.39 -11.08
C TRP A 38 16.78 1.67 -11.47
N GLY A 39 16.70 2.01 -12.75
CA GLY A 39 17.15 3.30 -13.24
C GLY A 39 16.25 4.43 -12.72
N ARG A 40 16.58 5.66 -13.05
CA ARG A 40 15.71 6.80 -12.76
C ARG A 40 14.40 6.64 -13.53
N PRO A 41 13.21 6.72 -12.88
CA PRO A 41 11.94 6.58 -13.56
C PRO A 41 11.70 7.76 -14.50
N ALA A 42 10.98 7.50 -15.59
CA ALA A 42 10.48 8.56 -16.45
C ALA A 42 9.24 9.21 -15.84
N VAL A 43 9.11 10.53 -15.94
CA VAL A 43 7.86 11.24 -15.64
C VAL A 43 6.92 11.07 -16.83
N VAL A 44 5.76 10.44 -16.62
CA VAL A 44 4.70 10.24 -17.61
C VAL A 44 3.71 11.40 -17.60
N ALA A 45 3.35 11.88 -16.41
CA ALA A 45 2.50 13.05 -16.21
C ALA A 45 2.89 13.77 -14.92
N ASP A 46 2.59 15.06 -14.84
CA ASP A 46 2.81 15.89 -13.66
C ASP A 46 1.58 16.77 -13.36
N GLY A 47 1.59 17.45 -12.21
CA GLY A 47 0.53 18.37 -11.81
C GLY A 47 -0.81 17.71 -11.49
N LEU A 48 -0.81 16.42 -11.13
CA LEU A 48 -2.02 15.71 -10.68
C LEU A 48 -2.44 16.17 -9.28
N ALA A 49 -3.74 16.22 -9.01
CA ALA A 49 -4.27 16.73 -7.74
C ALA A 49 -4.63 15.58 -6.78
N ALA A 50 -3.77 15.29 -5.80
CA ALA A 50 -3.93 14.20 -4.84
C ALA A 50 -4.40 12.88 -5.51
N PRO A 51 -3.67 12.36 -6.53
CA PRO A 51 -4.10 11.21 -7.29
C PRO A 51 -4.11 9.97 -6.41
N TRP A 52 -5.12 9.07 -6.59
CA TRP A 52 -5.30 7.95 -5.69
C TRP A 52 -5.17 6.58 -6.34
N SER A 53 -5.69 6.40 -7.54
CA SER A 53 -5.73 5.09 -8.21
C SER A 53 -5.54 5.23 -9.72
N ILE A 54 -4.91 4.21 -10.32
CA ILE A 54 -4.72 4.07 -11.77
C ILE A 54 -5.56 2.89 -12.26
N ALA A 55 -6.25 3.08 -13.39
CA ALA A 55 -6.88 2.01 -14.14
C ALA A 55 -6.66 2.24 -15.65
N PHE A 56 -6.96 1.23 -16.47
CA PHE A 56 -6.79 1.33 -17.91
C PHE A 56 -8.10 0.94 -18.63
N HIS A 57 -8.51 1.76 -19.60
CA HIS A 57 -9.58 1.42 -20.55
C HIS A 57 -9.00 1.34 -21.95
N GLU A 58 -8.99 0.14 -22.55
CA GLU A 58 -8.39 -0.09 -23.87
C GLU A 58 -6.97 0.48 -24.03
N GLY A 59 -6.17 0.39 -22.97
CA GLY A 59 -4.81 0.94 -22.94
C GLY A 59 -4.73 2.43 -22.58
N THR A 60 -5.87 3.14 -22.51
CA THR A 60 -5.92 4.55 -22.08
C THR A 60 -5.86 4.63 -20.54
N PRO A 61 -4.88 5.34 -19.97
CA PRO A 61 -4.77 5.47 -18.52
C PRO A 61 -5.86 6.39 -17.97
N LEU A 62 -6.49 5.96 -16.88
CA LEU A 62 -7.45 6.71 -16.08
C LEU A 62 -6.92 6.86 -14.67
N ILE A 63 -7.02 8.06 -14.11
CA ILE A 63 -6.57 8.37 -12.74
C ILE A 63 -7.72 9.01 -11.98
N SER A 64 -7.95 8.55 -10.74
CA SER A 64 -8.84 9.23 -9.80
C SER A 64 -8.07 10.29 -9.02
N GLU A 65 -8.66 11.48 -8.88
CA GLU A 65 -8.15 12.56 -8.03
C GLU A 65 -9.04 12.70 -6.80
N ARG A 66 -8.48 12.41 -5.62
CA ARG A 66 -9.22 12.24 -4.37
C ARG A 66 -10.04 13.47 -3.99
N ASP A 67 -9.39 14.64 -3.99
CA ASP A 67 -9.96 15.86 -3.40
C ASP A 67 -10.86 16.62 -4.39
N THR A 68 -10.59 16.47 -5.69
CA THR A 68 -11.36 17.12 -6.75
C THR A 68 -12.54 16.29 -7.24
N ALA A 69 -12.58 15.00 -6.83
CA ALA A 69 -13.56 14.01 -7.32
C ALA A 69 -13.52 13.77 -8.83
N ARG A 70 -12.47 14.20 -9.54
CA ARG A 70 -12.35 14.04 -10.98
C ARG A 70 -11.77 12.68 -11.34
N ILE A 71 -12.23 12.16 -12.46
CA ILE A 71 -11.53 11.13 -13.21
C ILE A 71 -10.87 11.82 -14.42
N VAL A 72 -9.56 11.63 -14.56
CA VAL A 72 -8.83 12.14 -15.71
C VAL A 72 -8.31 11.01 -16.58
N GLU A 73 -8.31 11.19 -17.89
CA GLU A 73 -7.55 10.35 -18.82
C GLU A 73 -6.22 11.05 -19.18
N LEU A 74 -5.19 10.27 -19.44
CA LEU A 74 -3.91 10.80 -19.89
C LEU A 74 -3.73 10.58 -21.40
N SER A 75 -3.27 11.64 -22.08
CA SER A 75 -2.81 11.53 -23.45
C SER A 75 -1.46 10.78 -23.52
N PRO A 76 -1.03 10.33 -24.71
CA PRO A 76 0.31 9.76 -24.90
C PRO A 76 1.46 10.72 -24.55
N THR A 77 1.20 12.03 -24.46
CA THR A 77 2.16 13.07 -24.06
C THR A 77 2.10 13.41 -22.58
N GLY A 78 1.21 12.72 -21.80
CA GLY A 78 1.05 12.93 -20.35
C GLY A 78 0.07 14.04 -19.98
N ASP A 79 -0.58 14.69 -20.96
CA ASP A 79 -1.56 15.73 -20.65
C ASP A 79 -2.83 15.12 -20.04
N ALA A 80 -3.24 15.62 -18.87
CA ALA A 80 -4.42 15.17 -18.17
C ALA A 80 -5.69 15.87 -18.69
N ARG A 81 -6.71 15.11 -19.10
CA ARG A 81 -8.03 15.59 -19.50
C ARG A 81 -9.11 15.00 -18.61
N GLU A 82 -9.95 15.84 -18.01
CA GLU A 82 -11.10 15.37 -17.25
C GLU A 82 -12.10 14.66 -18.16
N ILE A 83 -12.54 13.45 -17.73
CA ILE A 83 -13.62 12.70 -18.41
C ILE A 83 -14.94 12.80 -17.65
N GLY A 84 -14.91 13.26 -16.41
CA GLY A 84 -16.07 13.53 -15.56
C GLY A 84 -15.70 13.70 -14.10
N THR A 85 -16.61 14.28 -13.35
CA THR A 85 -16.52 14.44 -11.89
C THR A 85 -17.57 13.55 -11.23
N ILE A 86 -17.19 12.78 -10.20
CA ILE A 86 -18.08 11.90 -9.45
C ILE A 86 -18.93 12.75 -8.50
N ALA A 87 -20.23 12.75 -8.73
CA ALA A 87 -21.15 13.52 -7.92
C ALA A 87 -21.35 12.90 -6.52
N GLY A 88 -21.54 13.74 -5.51
CA GLY A 88 -21.78 13.31 -4.12
C GLY A 88 -20.54 12.86 -3.37
N VAL A 89 -19.34 13.08 -3.90
CA VAL A 89 -18.10 12.89 -3.13
C VAL A 89 -18.05 13.97 -2.04
N GLU A 90 -18.05 13.53 -0.79
CA GLU A 90 -18.00 14.38 0.41
C GLU A 90 -16.99 13.79 1.40
N GLY A 91 -15.71 13.77 0.99
CA GLY A 91 -14.64 13.22 1.80
C GLY A 91 -14.04 14.26 2.75
N THR A 92 -13.66 13.79 3.96
CA THR A 92 -12.82 14.53 4.89
C THR A 92 -11.60 13.69 5.26
N GLY A 93 -10.47 14.32 5.53
CA GLY A 93 -9.25 13.62 5.94
C GLY A 93 -8.72 12.67 4.87
N GLU A 94 -8.96 11.35 5.01
CA GLU A 94 -8.56 10.32 4.04
C GLU A 94 -9.68 9.97 3.04
N GLY A 95 -10.89 10.44 3.29
CA GLY A 95 -12.02 10.23 2.40
C GLY A 95 -11.94 11.07 1.13
N GLY A 96 -12.80 10.78 0.16
CA GLY A 96 -12.86 11.42 -1.14
C GLY A 96 -13.09 10.39 -2.25
N LEU A 97 -12.68 10.71 -3.48
CA LEU A 97 -12.66 9.75 -4.58
C LEU A 97 -11.41 8.86 -4.46
N LEU A 98 -11.58 7.57 -4.20
CA LEU A 98 -10.51 6.64 -3.88
C LEU A 98 -10.20 5.72 -5.06
N GLY A 99 -10.44 4.42 -4.92
CA GLY A 99 -10.12 3.41 -5.92
C GLY A 99 -11.00 3.45 -7.15
N ILE A 100 -10.41 3.17 -8.29
CA ILE A 100 -11.14 2.94 -9.53
C ILE A 100 -10.72 1.60 -10.15
N ALA A 101 -11.66 0.95 -10.85
CA ALA A 101 -11.40 -0.25 -11.63
C ALA A 101 -12.19 -0.19 -12.93
N VAL A 102 -11.66 -0.80 -14.00
CA VAL A 102 -12.33 -0.86 -15.29
C VAL A 102 -12.60 -2.31 -15.67
N ARG A 103 -13.80 -2.56 -16.21
CA ARG A 103 -14.15 -3.85 -16.81
C ARG A 103 -15.02 -3.63 -18.04
N GLY A 104 -14.50 -3.99 -19.22
CA GLY A 104 -15.15 -3.68 -20.49
C GLY A 104 -15.41 -2.17 -20.61
N GLU A 105 -16.64 -1.80 -20.98
CA GLU A 105 -17.07 -0.42 -21.15
C GLU A 105 -17.51 0.26 -19.82
N HIS A 106 -17.07 -0.24 -18.67
CA HIS A 106 -17.50 0.29 -17.39
C HIS A 106 -16.34 0.65 -16.46
N LEU A 107 -16.40 1.85 -15.89
CA LEU A 107 -15.58 2.28 -14.77
C LEU A 107 -16.38 2.10 -13.47
N TYR A 108 -15.73 1.54 -12.48
CA TYR A 108 -16.21 1.46 -11.09
C TYR A 108 -15.40 2.43 -10.25
N ALA A 109 -16.08 3.17 -9.38
CA ALA A 109 -15.44 4.13 -8.49
C ALA A 109 -15.89 3.87 -7.04
N TYR A 110 -14.93 3.76 -6.14
CA TYR A 110 -15.14 3.74 -4.70
C TYR A 110 -14.90 5.16 -4.16
N PHE A 111 -15.82 5.69 -3.40
CA PHE A 111 -15.70 7.04 -2.85
C PHE A 111 -16.46 7.22 -1.54
N THR A 112 -16.08 8.25 -0.78
CA THR A 112 -16.75 8.68 0.45
C THR A 112 -17.87 9.66 0.11
N ALA A 113 -19.07 9.41 0.63
CA ALA A 113 -20.27 10.23 0.47
C ALA A 113 -20.86 10.55 1.85
N GLY A 114 -20.26 11.50 2.56
CA GLY A 114 -20.62 11.85 3.93
C GLY A 114 -20.25 10.74 4.93
N GLU A 115 -21.24 10.12 5.56
CA GLU A 115 -21.04 9.07 6.59
C GLU A 115 -20.94 7.65 6.02
N GLU A 116 -21.00 7.49 4.71
CA GLU A 116 -20.82 6.21 4.05
C GLU A 116 -19.76 6.27 2.94
N ASN A 117 -19.09 5.14 2.70
CA ASN A 117 -18.42 4.89 1.45
C ASN A 117 -19.34 4.09 0.53
N ARG A 118 -19.20 4.27 -0.79
CA ARG A 118 -20.00 3.55 -1.79
C ARG A 118 -19.19 3.20 -3.03
N ILE A 119 -19.72 2.25 -3.80
CA ILE A 119 -19.20 1.89 -5.10
C ILE A 119 -20.27 2.20 -6.13
N GLU A 120 -19.92 2.97 -7.14
CA GLU A 120 -20.77 3.25 -8.28
C GLU A 120 -20.11 2.83 -9.58
N ARG A 121 -20.92 2.46 -10.56
CA ARG A 121 -20.50 2.09 -11.90
C ARG A 121 -20.99 3.13 -12.91
N TYR A 122 -20.11 3.46 -13.85
CA TYR A 122 -20.33 4.40 -14.93
C TYR A 122 -20.04 3.74 -16.25
N GLU A 123 -20.86 3.95 -17.27
CA GLU A 123 -20.53 3.58 -18.64
C GLU A 123 -19.45 4.52 -19.17
N LEU A 124 -18.40 3.97 -19.77
CA LEU A 124 -17.37 4.72 -20.49
C LEU A 124 -17.80 4.82 -21.96
N THR A 125 -17.90 6.03 -22.48
CA THR A 125 -18.24 6.30 -23.86
C THR A 125 -17.20 7.17 -24.53
N GLY A 126 -17.08 7.09 -25.85
CA GLY A 126 -16.02 7.77 -26.62
C GLY A 126 -14.76 6.90 -26.69
N GLY A 127 -13.76 7.35 -27.42
CA GLY A 127 -12.44 6.72 -27.54
C GLY A 127 -11.37 7.53 -26.80
N ALA A 128 -10.13 7.07 -26.86
CA ALA A 128 -8.96 7.75 -26.30
C ALA A 128 -8.91 9.24 -26.73
N GLY A 129 -8.71 10.13 -25.78
CA GLY A 129 -8.76 11.59 -25.96
C GLY A 129 -10.17 12.18 -25.97
N ALA A 130 -11.23 11.36 -25.88
CA ALA A 130 -12.62 11.79 -25.90
C ALA A 130 -13.52 10.99 -24.95
N LEU A 131 -12.95 10.24 -24.02
CA LEU A 131 -13.71 9.45 -23.04
C LEU A 131 -14.63 10.34 -22.19
N ARG A 132 -15.78 9.80 -21.80
CA ARG A 132 -16.77 10.44 -20.95
C ARG A 132 -17.44 9.42 -20.04
N LEU A 133 -17.84 9.85 -18.84
CA LEU A 133 -18.64 9.06 -17.92
C LEU A 133 -20.13 9.21 -18.26
N GLY A 134 -20.82 8.08 -18.36
CA GLY A 134 -22.28 8.01 -18.39
C GLY A 134 -22.90 8.25 -17.02
N PRO A 135 -24.23 8.05 -16.86
CA PRO A 135 -24.90 8.21 -15.58
C PRO A 135 -24.46 7.14 -14.57
N PRO A 136 -24.45 7.46 -13.24
CA PRO A 136 -24.09 6.54 -12.19
C PRO A 136 -25.11 5.43 -11.99
N ARG A 137 -24.62 4.24 -11.64
CA ARG A 137 -25.40 3.15 -11.06
C ARG A 137 -24.75 2.71 -9.76
N VAL A 138 -25.46 2.81 -8.64
CA VAL A 138 -24.98 2.30 -7.34
C VAL A 138 -24.83 0.78 -7.41
N ILE A 139 -23.65 0.28 -7.06
CA ILE A 139 -23.31 -1.14 -6.95
C ILE A 139 -23.35 -1.58 -5.49
N LEU A 140 -22.79 -0.79 -4.59
CA LEU A 140 -22.84 -1.01 -3.15
C LEU A 140 -22.84 0.33 -2.43
N GLY A 141 -23.71 0.50 -1.46
CA GLY A 141 -23.73 1.61 -0.51
C GLY A 141 -23.72 1.09 0.93
N GLY A 142 -23.76 1.99 1.90
CA GLY A 142 -23.82 1.65 3.32
C GLY A 142 -22.53 1.08 3.89
N ILE A 143 -21.38 1.24 3.24
CA ILE A 143 -20.08 0.94 3.83
C ILE A 143 -19.75 2.07 4.81
N PRO A 144 -19.53 1.81 6.12
CA PRO A 144 -19.24 2.88 7.08
C PRO A 144 -18.03 3.71 6.67
N ALA A 145 -18.11 5.04 6.84
CA ALA A 145 -17.06 5.99 6.55
C ALA A 145 -16.69 6.83 7.78
N ALA A 146 -15.47 7.34 7.80
CA ALA A 146 -14.98 8.30 8.80
C ALA A 146 -13.91 9.22 8.20
N GLY A 147 -13.37 10.14 9.00
CA GLY A 147 -12.26 11.02 8.57
C GLY A 147 -10.99 10.26 8.19
N ASN A 148 -10.84 9.01 8.61
CA ASN A 148 -9.78 8.08 8.20
C ASN A 148 -10.23 6.63 8.31
N HIS A 149 -9.43 5.70 7.78
CA HIS A 149 -9.72 4.27 7.71
C HIS A 149 -10.96 3.97 6.83
N ASN A 150 -10.93 4.47 5.60
CA ASN A 150 -11.99 4.24 4.62
C ASN A 150 -11.70 3.05 3.69
N GLY A 151 -10.51 2.44 3.76
CA GLY A 151 -10.07 1.44 2.80
C GLY A 151 -9.96 2.02 1.39
N GLY A 152 -10.80 1.56 0.47
CA GLY A 152 -11.05 2.23 -0.81
C GLY A 152 -10.43 1.57 -2.03
N ARG A 153 -9.58 0.54 -1.90
CA ARG A 153 -9.06 -0.17 -3.07
C ARG A 153 -10.13 -1.09 -3.64
N ILE A 154 -10.36 -0.98 -4.95
CA ILE A 154 -11.19 -1.92 -5.70
C ILE A 154 -10.42 -2.52 -6.87
N ALA A 155 -10.65 -3.79 -7.16
CA ALA A 155 -10.08 -4.46 -8.31
C ALA A 155 -10.93 -5.67 -8.71
N PHE A 156 -10.85 -6.07 -9.99
CA PHE A 156 -11.42 -7.33 -10.44
C PHE A 156 -10.41 -8.45 -10.24
N GLY A 157 -10.82 -9.51 -9.54
CA GLY A 157 -10.03 -10.71 -9.38
C GLY A 157 -9.98 -11.58 -10.64
N PRO A 158 -9.10 -12.61 -10.66
CA PRO A 158 -9.00 -13.54 -11.77
C PRO A 158 -10.28 -14.34 -12.02
N ASP A 159 -11.16 -14.46 -11.02
CA ASP A 159 -12.50 -15.06 -11.07
C ASP A 159 -13.56 -14.13 -11.69
N GLY A 160 -13.19 -12.88 -12.00
CA GLY A 160 -14.06 -11.86 -12.55
C GLY A 160 -15.01 -11.21 -11.54
N MET A 161 -14.88 -11.49 -10.26
CA MET A 161 -15.61 -10.78 -9.19
C MET A 161 -14.93 -9.43 -8.88
N LEU A 162 -15.73 -8.50 -8.38
CA LEU A 162 -15.23 -7.22 -7.86
C LEU A 162 -14.87 -7.40 -6.38
N TYR A 163 -13.67 -7.00 -6.02
CA TYR A 163 -13.19 -6.96 -4.65
C TYR A 163 -13.06 -5.53 -4.18
N ALA A 164 -13.32 -5.30 -2.89
CA ALA A 164 -13.19 -3.99 -2.28
C ALA A 164 -12.59 -4.11 -0.87
N THR A 165 -11.62 -3.26 -0.55
CA THR A 165 -11.12 -3.12 0.81
C THR A 165 -11.92 -2.05 1.54
N THR A 166 -12.25 -2.30 2.81
CA THR A 166 -12.92 -1.34 3.68
C THR A 166 -12.14 -1.17 4.97
N GLY A 167 -12.07 0.06 5.49
CA GLY A 167 -11.49 0.32 6.79
C GLY A 167 -12.49 0.12 7.92
N ASP A 168 -12.01 0.14 9.16
CA ASP A 168 -12.85 0.03 10.36
C ASP A 168 -13.67 1.30 10.66
N ALA A 169 -13.53 2.35 9.84
CA ALA A 169 -14.17 3.66 10.00
C ALA A 169 -14.03 4.21 11.43
N GLN A 170 -12.87 3.98 12.09
CA GLN A 170 -12.56 4.33 13.48
C GLN A 170 -13.41 3.61 14.55
N VAL A 171 -14.24 2.66 14.16
CA VAL A 171 -15.00 1.80 15.07
C VAL A 171 -14.34 0.43 15.10
N ARG A 172 -13.26 0.31 15.85
CA ARG A 172 -12.34 -0.84 15.87
C ARG A 172 -13.03 -2.20 15.90
N ASN A 173 -14.04 -2.35 16.77
CA ASN A 173 -14.74 -3.63 16.95
C ASN A 173 -15.60 -4.04 15.75
N SER A 174 -15.94 -3.10 14.84
CA SER A 174 -16.66 -3.42 13.61
C SER A 174 -15.86 -4.37 12.71
N ALA A 175 -14.53 -4.39 12.83
CA ALA A 175 -13.68 -5.30 12.07
C ALA A 175 -13.97 -6.78 12.39
N GLN A 176 -14.37 -7.10 13.62
CA GLN A 176 -14.75 -8.46 14.06
C GLN A 176 -16.23 -8.77 13.86
N ASP A 177 -17.08 -7.78 13.60
CA ASP A 177 -18.50 -7.97 13.39
C ASP A 177 -18.79 -8.35 11.92
N LEU A 178 -19.17 -9.59 11.65
CA LEU A 178 -19.55 -10.08 10.32
C LEU A 178 -20.85 -9.45 9.77
N GLY A 179 -21.63 -8.79 10.60
CA GLY A 179 -22.82 -8.00 10.20
C GLY A 179 -22.46 -6.60 9.67
N SER A 180 -21.20 -6.14 9.89
CA SER A 180 -20.70 -4.86 9.43
C SER A 180 -19.85 -5.01 8.17
N LEU A 181 -19.93 -4.03 7.26
CA LEU A 181 -19.04 -3.94 6.09
C LEU A 181 -17.71 -3.22 6.39
N ALA A 182 -17.52 -2.71 7.61
CA ALA A 182 -16.30 -2.03 8.02
C ALA A 182 -15.19 -3.01 8.43
N GLY A 183 -13.94 -2.73 8.08
CA GLY A 183 -12.79 -3.57 8.42
C GLY A 183 -12.79 -4.94 7.74
N LYS A 184 -13.06 -4.95 6.44
CA LYS A 184 -13.26 -6.16 5.64
C LYS A 184 -12.51 -6.10 4.31
N ILE A 185 -12.30 -7.25 3.71
CA ILE A 185 -12.21 -7.38 2.26
C ILE A 185 -13.54 -7.97 1.80
N LEU A 186 -14.21 -7.27 0.87
CA LEU A 186 -15.49 -7.66 0.30
C LEU A 186 -15.26 -8.30 -1.07
N ARG A 187 -16.12 -9.28 -1.44
CA ARG A 187 -16.15 -9.91 -2.76
C ARG A 187 -17.59 -9.94 -3.25
N MET A 188 -17.82 -9.43 -4.46
CA MET A 188 -19.16 -9.30 -5.04
C MET A 188 -19.11 -9.52 -6.55
N THR A 189 -20.29 -9.82 -7.12
CA THR A 189 -20.43 -9.80 -8.58
C THR A 189 -20.26 -8.38 -9.12
N PRO A 190 -19.98 -8.18 -10.42
CA PRO A 190 -19.89 -6.84 -11.01
C PRO A 190 -21.14 -5.98 -10.83
N ASP A 191 -22.28 -6.59 -10.53
CA ASP A 191 -23.56 -5.92 -10.26
C ASP A 191 -23.87 -5.76 -8.76
N GLY A 192 -22.92 -6.09 -7.86
CA GLY A 192 -23.04 -5.94 -6.40
C GLY A 192 -23.73 -7.12 -5.70
N GLY A 193 -24.05 -8.21 -6.42
CA GLY A 193 -24.64 -9.41 -5.83
C GLY A 193 -23.62 -10.23 -5.03
N VAL A 194 -24.13 -11.02 -4.07
CA VAL A 194 -23.30 -11.96 -3.29
C VAL A 194 -22.97 -13.20 -4.12
N PRO A 195 -21.69 -13.53 -4.35
CA PRO A 195 -21.30 -14.79 -4.99
C PRO A 195 -21.70 -15.98 -4.12
N PRO A 196 -22.22 -17.09 -4.73
CA PRO A 196 -22.71 -18.24 -3.97
C PRO A 196 -21.60 -18.99 -3.22
N ASP A 197 -20.36 -18.81 -3.63
CA ASP A 197 -19.14 -19.42 -3.09
C ASP A 197 -18.37 -18.52 -2.12
N ASN A 198 -18.98 -17.40 -1.67
CA ASN A 198 -18.41 -16.62 -0.58
C ASN A 198 -18.41 -17.44 0.73
N PRO A 199 -17.37 -17.25 1.59
CA PRO A 199 -17.20 -18.08 2.79
C PRO A 199 -18.33 -17.94 3.82
N PHE A 200 -19.01 -16.79 3.83
CA PHE A 200 -20.15 -16.51 4.72
C PHE A 200 -21.42 -16.45 3.88
N PRO A 201 -22.35 -17.41 4.01
CA PRO A 201 -23.55 -17.48 3.19
C PRO A 201 -24.39 -16.19 3.23
N GLY A 202 -24.70 -15.62 2.07
CA GLY A 202 -25.49 -14.39 1.95
C GLY A 202 -24.72 -13.11 2.30
N SER A 203 -23.40 -13.18 2.54
CA SER A 203 -22.56 -12.03 2.89
C SER A 203 -21.57 -11.69 1.78
N LEU A 204 -21.26 -10.41 1.60
CA LEU A 204 -20.20 -9.92 0.74
C LEU A 204 -18.81 -10.10 1.36
N VAL A 205 -18.72 -10.41 2.66
CA VAL A 205 -17.44 -10.53 3.38
C VAL A 205 -16.65 -11.72 2.84
N LEU A 206 -15.43 -11.46 2.37
CA LEU A 206 -14.43 -12.46 2.03
C LEU A 206 -13.53 -12.77 3.23
N SER A 207 -12.99 -11.72 3.85
CA SER A 207 -12.16 -11.79 5.07
C SER A 207 -12.49 -10.64 6.00
N TYR A 208 -12.09 -10.74 7.27
CA TYR A 208 -12.44 -9.78 8.31
C TYR A 208 -11.30 -9.57 9.30
N GLY A 209 -11.50 -8.66 10.26
CA GLY A 209 -10.45 -8.33 11.22
C GLY A 209 -9.37 -7.42 10.62
N HIS A 210 -9.76 -6.59 9.64
CA HIS A 210 -8.89 -5.59 9.02
C HIS A 210 -9.08 -4.21 9.65
N ARG A 211 -7.99 -3.44 9.76
CA ARG A 211 -8.06 -2.06 10.21
C ARG A 211 -8.25 -1.08 9.05
N ASN A 212 -7.35 -1.09 8.07
CA ASN A 212 -7.41 -0.19 6.92
C ASN A 212 -6.58 -0.72 5.75
N ALA A 213 -7.05 -1.78 5.11
CA ALA A 213 -6.41 -2.33 3.92
C ALA A 213 -6.55 -1.38 2.72
N GLN A 214 -5.45 -1.14 1.96
CA GLN A 214 -5.45 -0.19 0.84
C GLN A 214 -4.82 -0.71 -0.46
N GLY A 215 -4.28 -1.92 -0.47
CA GLY A 215 -3.79 -2.55 -1.68
C GLY A 215 -4.26 -3.98 -1.78
N ILE A 216 -4.57 -4.45 -2.99
CA ILE A 216 -4.87 -5.85 -3.29
C ILE A 216 -4.30 -6.23 -4.64
N ALA A 217 -3.76 -7.43 -4.74
CA ALA A 217 -3.28 -7.99 -6.00
C ALA A 217 -3.30 -9.53 -5.95
N TRP A 218 -3.22 -10.17 -7.11
CA TRP A 218 -3.20 -11.63 -7.23
C TRP A 218 -1.95 -12.11 -7.95
N SER A 219 -1.37 -13.19 -7.43
CA SER A 219 -0.33 -13.92 -8.15
C SER A 219 -0.93 -14.68 -9.35
N ALA A 220 -0.07 -15.17 -10.23
CA ALA A 220 -0.48 -16.02 -11.36
C ALA A 220 -1.15 -17.33 -10.91
N SER A 221 -0.88 -17.81 -9.69
CA SER A 221 -1.57 -18.98 -9.09
C SER A 221 -2.95 -18.64 -8.51
N GLY A 222 -3.36 -17.36 -8.49
CA GLY A 222 -4.62 -16.92 -7.92
C GLY A 222 -4.56 -16.60 -6.41
N THR A 223 -3.38 -16.67 -5.79
CA THR A 223 -3.20 -16.26 -4.39
C THR A 223 -3.38 -14.75 -4.27
N MET A 224 -4.29 -14.31 -3.41
CA MET A 224 -4.56 -12.91 -3.15
C MET A 224 -3.65 -12.37 -2.05
N TYR A 225 -3.10 -11.20 -2.27
CA TYR A 225 -2.32 -10.43 -1.30
C TYR A 225 -3.01 -9.11 -1.01
N ALA A 226 -2.87 -8.61 0.22
CA ALA A 226 -3.34 -7.29 0.60
C ALA A 226 -2.30 -6.57 1.47
N THR A 227 -2.23 -5.25 1.30
CA THR A 227 -1.45 -4.36 2.16
C THR A 227 -2.38 -3.63 3.12
N GLU A 228 -1.93 -3.42 4.35
CA GLU A 228 -2.75 -2.85 5.39
C GLU A 228 -1.98 -1.87 6.30
N PHE A 229 -2.63 -0.76 6.66
CA PHE A 229 -2.12 0.17 7.66
C PHE A 229 -2.49 -0.31 9.06
N GLY A 230 -1.50 -0.56 9.87
CA GLY A 230 -1.67 -0.77 11.31
C GLY A 230 -1.92 0.54 12.06
N GLN A 231 -2.01 0.45 13.38
CA GLN A 231 -2.27 1.63 14.22
C GLN A 231 -0.98 2.35 14.61
N ASN A 232 -0.13 1.66 15.38
CA ASN A 232 1.08 2.26 15.92
C ASN A 232 2.27 1.31 15.90
N THR A 233 2.04 0.03 15.68
CA THR A 233 3.05 -1.01 15.85
C THR A 233 3.47 -1.59 14.50
N TRP A 234 2.52 -2.14 13.73
CA TRP A 234 2.82 -2.84 12.50
C TRP A 234 1.86 -2.54 11.37
N ASP A 235 2.40 -2.12 10.25
CA ASP A 235 1.77 -2.21 8.94
C ASP A 235 2.07 -3.60 8.34
N GLU A 236 1.23 -4.10 7.44
CA GLU A 236 1.23 -5.51 7.08
C GLU A 236 1.16 -5.77 5.58
N LEU A 237 1.77 -6.91 5.19
CA LEU A 237 1.45 -7.62 3.95
C LEU A 237 0.80 -8.95 4.32
N ASN A 238 -0.40 -9.16 3.87
CA ASN A 238 -1.21 -10.33 4.16
C ASN A 238 -1.42 -11.19 2.91
N ILE A 239 -1.39 -12.53 3.06
CA ILE A 239 -2.01 -13.46 2.12
C ILE A 239 -3.45 -13.63 2.55
N ILE A 240 -4.39 -13.39 1.62
CA ILE A 240 -5.82 -13.39 1.95
C ILE A 240 -6.44 -14.76 1.73
N GLU A 241 -7.01 -15.30 2.81
CA GLU A 241 -7.74 -16.55 2.85
C GLU A 241 -9.24 -16.27 2.97
N PRO A 242 -10.10 -16.90 2.13
CA PRO A 242 -11.55 -16.79 2.29
C PRO A 242 -11.99 -17.25 3.68
N GLY A 243 -12.71 -16.38 4.41
CA GLY A 243 -13.15 -16.63 5.79
C GLY A 243 -12.09 -16.31 6.86
N GLY A 244 -10.89 -15.90 6.48
CA GLY A 244 -9.80 -15.59 7.40
C GLY A 244 -10.09 -14.38 8.28
N ASN A 245 -9.65 -14.45 9.55
CA ASN A 245 -9.65 -13.36 10.53
C ASN A 245 -8.22 -12.82 10.69
N TYR A 246 -8.00 -11.54 10.37
CA TYR A 246 -6.68 -10.88 10.41
C TYR A 246 -6.41 -10.16 11.73
N GLY A 247 -7.29 -10.36 12.71
CA GLY A 247 -7.04 -10.12 14.13
C GLY A 247 -7.32 -8.73 14.65
N TRP A 248 -7.41 -7.69 13.82
CA TRP A 248 -7.75 -6.35 14.30
C TRP A 248 -9.15 -6.32 14.95
N PRO A 249 -9.34 -5.69 16.13
CA PRO A 249 -8.39 -4.94 16.96
C PRO A 249 -7.68 -5.75 18.06
N GLU A 250 -7.84 -7.08 18.10
CA GLU A 250 -7.31 -7.93 19.15
C GLU A 250 -5.79 -8.10 19.07
N VAL A 251 -5.27 -8.11 17.85
CA VAL A 251 -3.83 -8.19 17.54
C VAL A 251 -3.47 -7.21 16.43
N GLU A 252 -2.18 -6.89 16.31
CA GLU A 252 -1.56 -6.08 15.27
C GLU A 252 -0.21 -6.72 14.94
N GLY A 253 0.00 -7.12 13.68
CA GLY A 253 1.19 -7.85 13.25
C GLY A 253 1.16 -9.34 13.60
N ILE A 254 2.32 -9.98 13.52
CA ILE A 254 2.51 -11.40 13.79
C ILE A 254 2.26 -11.69 15.28
N ALA A 255 1.20 -12.44 15.57
CA ALA A 255 0.75 -12.74 16.93
C ALA A 255 0.96 -14.20 17.33
N HIS A 256 1.12 -15.12 16.35
CA HIS A 256 1.21 -16.57 16.57
C HIS A 256 0.04 -17.13 17.39
N ARG A 257 -1.18 -16.69 17.05
CA ARG A 257 -2.43 -17.14 17.66
C ARG A 257 -3.26 -17.86 16.60
N ASP A 258 -3.66 -19.11 16.89
CA ASP A 258 -4.34 -20.01 15.94
C ASP A 258 -5.68 -19.46 15.41
N GLU A 259 -6.32 -18.53 16.14
CA GLU A 259 -7.57 -17.91 15.73
C GLU A 259 -7.42 -16.78 14.69
N PHE A 260 -6.17 -16.35 14.42
CA PHE A 260 -5.88 -15.27 13.47
C PHE A 260 -4.89 -15.69 12.40
N VAL A 261 -5.01 -15.09 11.23
CA VAL A 261 -4.05 -15.26 10.15
C VAL A 261 -2.95 -14.22 10.33
N ASP A 262 -1.71 -14.68 10.56
CA ASP A 262 -0.56 -13.80 10.69
C ASP A 262 -0.16 -13.21 9.33
N PRO A 263 0.31 -11.93 9.27
CA PRO A 263 0.88 -11.35 8.06
C PRO A 263 2.17 -12.09 7.65
N VAL A 264 2.46 -12.11 6.36
CA VAL A 264 3.71 -12.68 5.82
C VAL A 264 4.88 -11.72 5.93
N GLN A 265 4.60 -10.42 6.07
CA GLN A 265 5.59 -9.38 6.36
C GLN A 265 4.93 -8.25 7.14
N GLN A 266 5.71 -7.62 8.03
CA GLN A 266 5.25 -6.48 8.82
C GLN A 266 6.34 -5.40 8.90
N TRP A 267 5.92 -4.14 8.99
CA TRP A 267 6.82 -2.98 9.03
C TRP A 267 6.36 -1.97 10.07
N SER A 268 7.29 -1.17 10.58
CA SER A 268 6.88 -0.03 11.40
C SER A 268 6.06 0.96 10.54
N PRO A 269 5.01 1.61 11.08
CA PRO A 269 4.24 2.61 10.33
C PRO A 269 5.06 3.80 9.84
N ALA A 270 6.22 4.06 10.47
CA ALA A 270 7.14 5.11 10.02
C ALA A 270 7.85 4.75 8.71
N ASP A 271 8.09 3.46 8.47
CA ASP A 271 8.83 2.95 7.33
C ASP A 271 7.94 2.47 6.18
N ALA A 272 6.60 2.46 6.39
CA ALA A 272 5.67 1.91 5.43
C ALA A 272 4.47 2.83 5.15
N SER A 273 3.33 2.64 5.77
CA SER A 273 2.00 3.07 5.29
C SER A 273 1.75 2.53 3.87
N PRO A 274 1.69 1.17 3.73
CA PRO A 274 1.65 0.50 2.43
C PRO A 274 0.25 0.65 1.80
N SER A 275 0.18 1.33 0.65
CA SER A 275 -1.07 1.60 -0.06
C SER A 275 -1.21 0.68 -1.28
N GLY A 276 -1.25 1.22 -2.50
CA GLY A 276 -1.43 0.41 -3.68
C GLY A 276 -0.32 -0.62 -3.88
N MET A 277 -0.69 -1.75 -4.48
CA MET A 277 0.24 -2.82 -4.83
C MET A 277 -0.14 -3.46 -6.16
N THR A 278 0.86 -4.04 -6.80
CA THR A 278 0.69 -4.91 -7.98
C THR A 278 1.61 -6.11 -7.90
N ILE A 279 1.31 -7.14 -8.68
CA ILE A 279 2.19 -8.30 -8.85
C ILE A 279 2.54 -8.42 -10.33
N ALA A 280 3.83 -8.47 -10.64
CA ALA A 280 4.36 -8.73 -11.97
C ALA A 280 5.27 -9.96 -11.90
N GLY A 281 4.96 -11.00 -12.68
CA GLY A 281 5.64 -12.29 -12.55
C GLY A 281 5.51 -12.87 -11.13
N ASP A 282 6.65 -13.17 -10.53
CA ASP A 282 6.74 -13.73 -9.17
C ASP A 282 7.12 -12.67 -8.12
N THR A 283 6.87 -11.40 -8.39
CA THR A 283 7.26 -10.28 -7.53
C THR A 283 6.10 -9.35 -7.26
N ALA A 284 5.85 -9.04 -5.98
CA ALA A 284 4.93 -8.00 -5.57
C ALA A 284 5.68 -6.66 -5.40
N TYR A 285 5.03 -5.59 -5.84
CA TYR A 285 5.51 -4.21 -5.70
C TYR A 285 4.50 -3.43 -4.87
N VAL A 286 4.97 -2.77 -3.82
CA VAL A 286 4.13 -2.06 -2.85
C VAL A 286 4.55 -0.60 -2.77
N ALA A 287 3.62 0.30 -3.01
CA ALA A 287 3.80 1.74 -2.84
C ALA A 287 3.60 2.13 -1.37
N ASN A 288 4.57 2.86 -0.80
CA ASN A 288 4.55 3.25 0.60
C ASN A 288 4.45 4.76 0.73
N LEU A 289 3.43 5.23 1.47
CA LEU A 289 3.16 6.65 1.65
C LEU A 289 4.15 7.29 2.63
N ARG A 290 4.10 6.89 3.89
CA ARG A 290 4.97 7.46 4.93
C ARG A 290 6.41 6.99 4.79
N GLY A 291 6.59 5.77 4.31
CA GLY A 291 7.90 5.18 4.03
C GLY A 291 8.55 5.73 2.76
N GLU A 292 7.83 6.46 1.90
CA GLU A 292 8.32 7.14 0.69
C GLU A 292 9.20 6.24 -0.19
N ARG A 293 8.73 5.02 -0.48
CA ARG A 293 9.48 4.00 -1.23
C ARG A 293 8.57 3.01 -1.95
N ILE A 294 9.12 2.32 -2.93
CA ILE A 294 8.56 1.08 -3.44
C ILE A 294 9.27 -0.07 -2.76
N ARG A 295 8.52 -1.06 -2.30
CA ARG A 295 9.05 -2.35 -1.86
C ARG A 295 8.85 -3.39 -2.95
N GLU A 296 9.94 -4.05 -3.32
CA GLU A 296 9.98 -5.21 -4.19
C GLU A 296 10.06 -6.46 -3.32
N ILE A 297 9.07 -7.34 -3.43
CA ILE A 297 8.87 -8.48 -2.53
C ILE A 297 8.76 -9.76 -3.37
N PRO A 298 9.76 -10.67 -3.34
CA PRO A 298 9.66 -11.96 -4.01
C PRO A 298 8.55 -12.81 -3.39
N LEU A 299 7.60 -13.32 -4.18
CA LEU A 299 6.50 -14.16 -3.68
C LEU A 299 7.00 -15.50 -3.10
N ALA A 300 8.16 -15.98 -3.54
CA ALA A 300 8.80 -17.17 -2.97
C ALA A 300 9.41 -16.94 -1.57
N ALA A 301 9.62 -15.67 -1.17
CA ALA A 301 10.18 -15.30 0.13
C ALA A 301 9.52 -13.99 0.63
N PRO A 302 8.19 -13.98 0.86
CA PRO A 302 7.42 -12.76 1.10
C PRO A 302 7.75 -12.06 2.42
N ALA A 303 8.53 -12.68 3.29
CA ALA A 303 9.08 -12.06 4.50
C ALA A 303 10.29 -11.14 4.23
N THR A 304 10.74 -11.00 2.98
CA THR A 304 11.88 -10.18 2.58
C THR A 304 11.47 -9.12 1.56
N SER A 305 12.17 -7.99 1.53
CA SER A 305 11.95 -6.95 0.52
C SER A 305 13.23 -6.21 0.17
N VAL A 306 13.26 -5.67 -1.05
CA VAL A 306 14.24 -4.67 -1.51
C VAL A 306 13.52 -3.34 -1.65
N GLU A 307 14.18 -2.25 -1.26
CA GLU A 307 13.60 -0.92 -1.29
C GLU A 307 14.15 -0.10 -2.47
N HIS A 308 13.27 0.64 -3.14
CA HIS A 308 13.60 1.50 -4.26
C HIS A 308 13.04 2.91 -4.05
N TYR A 309 13.75 3.91 -4.53
CA TYR A 309 13.37 5.33 -4.53
C TYR A 309 13.10 5.92 -3.14
N THR A 310 13.72 5.39 -2.09
CA THR A 310 13.50 5.83 -0.71
C THR A 310 13.78 7.34 -0.54
N GLY A 311 12.73 8.12 -0.23
CA GLY A 311 12.80 9.58 -0.03
C GLY A 311 12.97 10.41 -1.31
N GLU A 312 13.06 9.79 -2.50
CA GLU A 312 13.35 10.51 -3.75
C GLU A 312 12.13 11.29 -4.28
N PHE A 313 10.95 10.66 -4.24
CA PHE A 313 9.71 11.19 -4.82
C PHE A 313 8.65 11.52 -3.78
N GLY A 314 8.99 11.44 -2.48
CA GLY A 314 8.04 11.61 -1.38
C GLY A 314 7.08 10.43 -1.29
N ARG A 315 5.84 10.72 -0.92
CA ARG A 315 4.79 9.75 -0.67
C ARG A 315 4.37 9.03 -1.95
N LEU A 316 4.42 7.69 -1.97
CA LEU A 316 3.99 6.88 -3.11
C LEU A 316 2.64 6.22 -2.78
N ARG A 317 1.62 6.48 -3.62
CA ARG A 317 0.23 6.08 -3.36
C ARG A 317 -0.16 4.79 -4.04
N ASP A 318 0.19 4.64 -5.30
CA ASP A 318 -0.24 3.50 -6.11
C ASP A 318 0.89 3.01 -6.99
N VAL A 319 0.90 1.73 -7.28
CA VAL A 319 1.77 1.10 -8.25
C VAL A 319 0.98 0.05 -9.02
N VAL A 320 1.04 0.09 -10.34
CA VAL A 320 0.36 -0.84 -11.22
C VAL A 320 1.29 -1.34 -12.32
N LEU A 321 1.04 -2.55 -12.80
CA LEU A 321 1.65 -3.03 -14.04
C LEU A 321 0.82 -2.48 -15.22
N ALA A 322 1.44 -1.60 -15.99
CA ALA A 322 0.80 -0.98 -17.14
C ALA A 322 0.79 -1.89 -18.38
N PRO A 323 -0.06 -1.64 -19.36
CA PRO A 323 -0.14 -2.45 -20.59
C PRO A 323 1.15 -2.53 -21.40
N ASP A 324 2.08 -1.60 -21.22
CA ASP A 324 3.41 -1.59 -21.84
C ASP A 324 4.42 -2.50 -21.11
N GLY A 325 4.00 -3.16 -20.02
CA GLY A 325 4.83 -4.03 -19.19
C GLY A 325 5.67 -3.29 -18.15
N LYS A 326 5.54 -1.98 -18.04
CA LYS A 326 6.25 -1.18 -17.04
C LYS A 326 5.45 -1.03 -15.75
N LEU A 327 6.14 -0.72 -14.67
CA LEU A 327 5.52 -0.27 -13.43
C LEU A 327 5.21 1.23 -13.53
N TRP A 328 3.97 1.57 -13.30
CA TRP A 328 3.53 2.94 -13.18
C TRP A 328 3.24 3.27 -11.73
N ILE A 329 3.78 4.39 -11.23
CA ILE A 329 3.79 4.75 -9.82
C ILE A 329 3.21 6.15 -9.67
N LEU A 330 2.19 6.32 -8.81
CA LEU A 330 1.65 7.62 -8.43
C LEU A 330 2.35 8.13 -7.17
N THR A 331 2.82 9.37 -7.21
CA THR A 331 3.13 10.13 -5.99
C THR A 331 1.84 10.68 -5.37
N ASN A 332 1.91 11.15 -4.13
CA ASN A 332 0.77 11.70 -3.41
C ASN A 332 1.23 12.71 -2.34
N ASN A 333 1.96 13.72 -2.79
CA ASN A 333 2.53 14.73 -1.92
C ASN A 333 1.55 15.88 -1.63
N THR A 334 0.53 16.06 -2.50
CA THR A 334 -0.49 17.10 -2.36
C THR A 334 -1.69 16.70 -1.52
N ASP A 335 -1.65 15.53 -0.85
CA ASP A 335 -2.74 14.97 -0.04
C ASP A 335 -2.89 15.61 1.37
N SER A 336 -2.30 16.75 1.61
CA SER A 336 -2.22 17.46 2.90
C SER A 336 -1.35 16.80 3.99
N ARG A 337 -0.69 15.67 3.69
CA ARG A 337 0.22 14.95 4.61
C ARG A 337 1.65 14.86 4.08
N GLY A 338 1.87 15.22 2.82
CA GLY A 338 3.18 15.28 2.19
C GLY A 338 3.74 16.70 2.17
N ASP A 339 4.97 16.81 1.66
CA ASP A 339 5.66 18.08 1.38
C ASP A 339 5.70 18.31 -0.13
N PRO A 340 4.68 18.97 -0.74
CA PRO A 340 4.59 19.15 -2.17
C PRO A 340 5.78 19.91 -2.75
N ARG A 341 6.28 19.43 -3.88
CA ARG A 341 7.34 20.08 -4.67
C ARG A 341 6.73 20.65 -5.96
N PRO A 342 7.40 21.61 -6.64
CA PRO A 342 6.92 22.11 -7.92
C PRO A 342 6.74 20.96 -8.93
N GLY A 343 5.54 20.86 -9.49
CA GLY A 343 5.15 19.82 -10.44
C GLY A 343 4.50 18.58 -9.81
N ASP A 344 4.46 18.44 -8.48
CA ASP A 344 3.72 17.35 -7.82
C ASP A 344 2.21 17.48 -8.09
N ASP A 345 1.46 16.37 -8.14
CA ASP A 345 1.94 14.99 -8.05
C ASP A 345 2.27 14.43 -9.44
N HIS A 346 3.13 13.40 -9.44
CA HIS A 346 3.63 12.77 -10.66
C HIS A 346 3.03 11.38 -10.88
N LEU A 347 2.90 11.02 -12.15
CA LEU A 347 2.88 9.63 -12.59
C LEU A 347 4.27 9.29 -13.14
N LEU A 348 4.93 8.32 -12.52
CA LEU A 348 6.26 7.84 -12.87
C LEU A 348 6.17 6.49 -13.56
N SER A 349 7.12 6.17 -14.46
CA SER A 349 7.23 4.89 -15.14
C SER A 349 8.65 4.33 -15.02
N THR A 350 8.77 3.02 -14.69
CA THR A 350 10.03 2.30 -14.62
C THR A 350 9.85 0.85 -15.08
N ASP A 351 10.93 0.20 -15.50
CA ASP A 351 10.90 -1.23 -15.79
C ASP A 351 10.83 -2.03 -14.46
N PRO A 352 10.05 -3.12 -14.38
CA PRO A 352 10.14 -4.06 -13.26
C PRO A 352 11.50 -4.74 -13.22
N ALA A 353 11.97 -5.14 -12.04
CA ALA A 353 13.26 -5.82 -11.83
C ALA A 353 13.32 -7.21 -12.43
#